data_170bb1a911ab091c48c8cef3eebacbef
#
_entry.id   170bb1a911ab091c48c8cef3eebacbef
#
_cell.length_a   1.000
_cell.length_b   1.000
_cell.length_c   1.000
_cell.angle_alpha   90.00
_cell.angle_beta   90.00
_cell.angle_gamma   90.00
#
_symmetry.space_group_name_H-M   'P 1'
#
loop_
_entity.id
_entity.type
_entity.pdbx_description
1 polymer ?
#
loop_
_entity_poly.entity_id
_entity_poly.type
_entity_poly.pdbx_seq_one_letter_code
_entity_poly.pdbx_strand_id
1 'polypeptide(L)'
;MDSLKREKQSVWKPSEPTIGKPILERLSKMKALLQGFKVLLDEDLQPLGITASQLRMLWSIAENPGISGAKMARLCSVTPQSGQATMAMMETQGWVRRKPSEASHRVLVAELTGKGQRVLVKARKIAEALDRRLWNGIDGPDLAGFDAALRGAVEKLTRK
;
A
#
# COMPACT_ATOMS: atom_id res chain seq x y z
N MET A 1 8.28 -41.44 2.11
CA MET A 1 8.53 -40.27 1.24
C MET A 1 7.68 -39.14 1.79
N ASP A 2 8.28 -38.44 2.73
CA ASP A 2 7.59 -37.42 3.54
C ASP A 2 8.14 -36.06 3.11
N SER A 3 7.38 -35.38 2.24
CA SER A 3 7.80 -34.16 1.58
C SER A 3 7.13 -32.94 2.20
N LEU A 4 7.81 -32.37 3.21
CA LEU A 4 7.98 -30.91 3.41
C LEU A 4 6.75 -30.04 3.20
N LYS A 5 5.79 -30.08 4.12
CA LYS A 5 5.02 -28.90 4.47
C LYS A 5 5.91 -27.97 5.29
N ARG A 6 6.70 -27.13 4.62
CA ARG A 6 7.23 -25.92 5.25
C ARG A 6 6.07 -24.95 5.45
N GLU A 7 5.44 -25.00 6.61
CA GLU A 7 4.65 -23.88 7.11
C GLU A 7 5.58 -22.66 7.12
N LYS A 8 5.32 -21.72 6.23
CA LYS A 8 5.92 -20.38 6.27
C LYS A 8 5.39 -19.70 7.52
N GLN A 9 6.07 -19.89 8.64
CA GLN A 9 5.82 -19.12 9.84
C GLN A 9 6.20 -17.68 9.50
N SER A 10 5.19 -16.81 9.48
CA SER A 10 5.37 -15.37 9.36
C SER A 10 6.38 -14.91 10.42
N VAL A 11 7.48 -14.30 9.97
CA VAL A 11 8.57 -13.83 10.85
C VAL A 11 8.16 -12.59 11.64
N TRP A 12 6.99 -12.00 11.30
CA TRP A 12 6.53 -10.80 11.98
C TRP A 12 5.97 -11.14 13.38
N LYS A 13 6.66 -10.63 14.43
CA LYS A 13 6.18 -10.63 15.80
C LYS A 13 5.91 -9.18 16.21
N PRO A 14 4.68 -8.84 16.67
CA PRO A 14 4.43 -7.52 17.22
C PRO A 14 5.33 -7.29 18.41
N SER A 15 5.98 -6.13 18.47
CA SER A 15 6.65 -5.68 19.70
C SER A 15 5.58 -5.51 20.79
N GLU A 16 5.85 -6.05 21.99
CA GLU A 16 4.94 -5.90 23.13
C GLU A 16 4.67 -4.41 23.39
N PRO A 17 3.41 -4.05 23.71
CA PRO A 17 3.05 -2.66 23.95
C PRO A 17 3.77 -2.14 25.19
N THR A 18 4.58 -1.13 25.04
CA THR A 18 5.22 -0.42 26.15
C THR A 18 4.15 0.31 26.94
N ILE A 19 4.14 0.02 28.20
CA ILE A 19 3.21 0.36 29.29
C ILE A 19 2.67 1.80 29.26
N GLY A 20 1.39 1.95 29.52
CA GLY A 20 0.84 2.82 30.56
C GLY A 20 -0.13 3.87 30.20
N LYS A 21 -0.26 4.39 28.99
CA LYS A 21 -1.30 5.36 28.68
C LYS A 21 -2.14 4.89 27.48
N PRO A 22 -3.49 4.96 27.55
CA PRO A 22 -4.39 4.49 26.50
C PRO A 22 -4.05 5.03 25.09
N ILE A 23 -3.49 6.24 25.01
CA ILE A 23 -3.05 6.84 23.75
C ILE A 23 -1.82 6.12 23.17
N LEU A 24 -0.81 5.81 24.00
CA LEU A 24 0.41 5.15 23.55
C LEU A 24 0.12 3.71 23.12
N GLU A 25 -0.74 3.01 23.84
CA GLU A 25 -1.19 1.68 23.48
C GLU A 25 -1.91 1.68 22.13
N ARG A 26 -2.83 2.61 21.90
CA ARG A 26 -3.53 2.76 20.62
C ARG A 26 -2.56 3.03 19.48
N LEU A 27 -1.62 3.97 19.66
CA LEU A 27 -0.60 4.28 18.66
C LEU A 27 0.31 3.09 18.37
N SER A 28 0.69 2.35 19.40
CA SER A 28 1.51 1.13 19.24
C SER A 28 0.76 0.05 18.44
N LYS A 29 -0.52 -0.20 18.75
CA LYS A 29 -1.36 -1.15 18.00
C LYS A 29 -1.55 -0.71 16.54
N MET A 30 -1.80 0.56 16.28
CA MET A 30 -1.90 1.10 14.92
C MET A 30 -0.59 0.94 14.14
N LYS A 31 0.54 1.25 14.77
CA LYS A 31 1.86 1.07 14.15
C LYS A 31 2.13 -0.41 13.85
N ALA A 32 1.88 -1.29 14.81
CA ALA A 32 2.05 -2.72 14.65
C ALA A 32 1.20 -3.28 13.52
N LEU A 33 -0.08 -2.88 13.44
CA LEU A 33 -0.99 -3.27 12.36
C LEU A 33 -0.46 -2.85 10.99
N LEU A 34 -0.08 -1.57 10.82
CA LEU A 34 0.41 -1.06 9.56
C LEU A 34 1.72 -1.72 9.12
N GLN A 35 2.65 -1.93 10.08
CA GLN A 35 3.92 -2.59 9.78
C GLN A 35 3.73 -4.06 9.44
N GLY A 36 2.92 -4.78 10.21
CA GLY A 36 2.61 -6.18 9.96
C GLY A 36 1.90 -6.41 8.64
N PHE A 37 0.89 -5.59 8.35
CA PHE A 37 0.20 -5.65 7.06
C PHE A 37 1.18 -5.45 5.89
N LYS A 38 2.07 -4.44 6.01
CA LYS A 38 3.07 -4.18 4.97
C LYS A 38 4.01 -5.36 4.76
N VAL A 39 4.52 -5.96 5.84
CA VAL A 39 5.44 -7.11 5.77
C VAL A 39 4.76 -8.29 5.09
N LEU A 40 3.57 -8.67 5.54
CA LEU A 40 2.82 -9.79 4.97
C LEU A 40 2.44 -9.53 3.50
N LEU A 41 2.07 -8.30 3.17
CA LEU A 41 1.75 -7.94 1.80
C LEU A 41 2.99 -8.00 0.89
N ASP A 42 4.16 -7.54 1.35
CA ASP A 42 5.41 -7.65 0.59
C ASP A 42 5.80 -9.13 0.35
N GLU A 43 5.61 -10.01 1.35
CA GLU A 43 5.82 -11.46 1.22
C GLU A 43 4.86 -12.07 0.19
N ASP A 44 3.57 -11.78 0.28
CA ASP A 44 2.55 -12.32 -0.63
C ASP A 44 2.71 -11.77 -2.07
N LEU A 45 3.26 -10.57 -2.24
CA LEU A 45 3.52 -9.94 -3.54
C LEU A 45 4.83 -10.39 -4.20
N GLN A 46 5.74 -11.01 -3.45
CA GLN A 46 7.06 -11.44 -3.94
C GLN A 46 7.01 -12.22 -5.26
N PRO A 47 6.06 -13.17 -5.47
CA PRO A 47 5.97 -13.92 -6.72
C PRO A 47 5.64 -13.06 -7.95
N LEU A 48 5.10 -11.86 -7.75
CA LEU A 48 4.84 -10.88 -8.81
C LEU A 48 6.02 -9.93 -9.04
N GLY A 49 7.06 -9.99 -8.20
CA GLY A 49 8.22 -9.10 -8.27
C GLY A 49 7.89 -7.65 -7.93
N ILE A 50 6.85 -7.40 -7.12
CA ILE A 50 6.45 -6.06 -6.72
C ILE A 50 6.34 -5.95 -5.19
N THR A 51 6.44 -4.73 -4.67
CA THR A 51 6.29 -4.42 -3.25
C THR A 51 4.94 -3.75 -2.96
N ALA A 52 4.53 -3.73 -1.69
CA ALA A 52 3.35 -3.02 -1.22
C ALA A 52 3.39 -1.52 -1.60
N SER A 53 4.58 -0.90 -1.53
CA SER A 53 4.76 0.50 -1.94
C SER A 53 4.54 0.71 -3.44
N GLN A 54 4.99 -0.22 -4.27
CA GLN A 54 4.76 -0.18 -5.72
C GLN A 54 3.30 -0.45 -6.07
N LEU A 55 2.65 -1.41 -5.39
CA LEU A 55 1.21 -1.64 -5.53
C LEU A 55 0.42 -0.36 -5.23
N ARG A 56 0.73 0.31 -4.13
CA ARG A 56 0.09 1.56 -3.76
C ARG A 56 0.26 2.66 -4.82
N MET A 57 1.45 2.77 -5.41
CA MET A 57 1.70 3.72 -6.49
C MET A 57 0.95 3.37 -7.78
N LEU A 58 0.97 2.10 -8.20
CA LEU A 58 0.21 1.63 -9.36
C LEU A 58 -1.29 1.91 -9.19
N TRP A 59 -1.80 1.66 -7.98
CA TRP A 59 -3.19 1.95 -7.64
C TRP A 59 -3.49 3.45 -7.73
N SER A 60 -2.64 4.29 -7.12
CA SER A 60 -2.81 5.76 -7.18
C SER A 60 -2.80 6.30 -8.59
N ILE A 61 -1.97 5.74 -9.49
CA ILE A 61 -1.94 6.12 -10.91
C ILE A 61 -3.23 5.66 -11.62
N ALA A 62 -3.73 4.47 -11.31
CA ALA A 62 -4.98 3.96 -11.90
C ALA A 62 -6.20 4.84 -11.53
N GLU A 63 -6.26 5.28 -10.27
CA GLU A 63 -7.34 6.14 -9.78
C GLU A 63 -7.21 7.60 -10.22
N ASN A 64 -6.00 8.03 -10.58
CA ASN A 64 -5.70 9.40 -10.99
C ASN A 64 -4.87 9.40 -12.28
N PRO A 65 -5.45 9.05 -13.43
CA PRO A 65 -4.73 9.09 -14.71
C PRO A 65 -4.18 10.50 -14.95
N GLY A 66 -2.94 10.59 -15.40
CA GLY A 66 -2.28 11.88 -15.58
C GLY A 66 -1.77 12.52 -14.29
N ILE A 67 -1.59 11.74 -13.22
CA ILE A 67 -1.04 12.23 -11.96
C ILE A 67 0.43 12.63 -12.11
N SER A 68 0.80 13.81 -11.57
CA SER A 68 2.21 14.21 -11.50
C SER A 68 2.96 13.44 -10.40
N GLY A 69 4.28 13.27 -10.57
CA GLY A 69 5.11 12.58 -9.59
C GLY A 69 5.06 13.24 -8.20
N ALA A 70 4.96 14.57 -8.14
CA ALA A 70 4.85 15.30 -6.87
C ALA A 70 3.52 15.02 -6.16
N LYS A 71 2.39 14.98 -6.89
CA LYS A 71 1.08 14.66 -6.33
C LYS A 71 1.04 13.20 -5.88
N MET A 72 1.60 12.28 -6.67
CA MET A 72 1.70 10.88 -6.33
C MET A 72 2.52 10.65 -5.06
N ALA A 73 3.70 11.27 -4.92
CA ALA A 73 4.52 11.15 -3.72
C ALA A 73 3.77 11.58 -2.45
N ARG A 74 2.99 12.67 -2.54
CA ARG A 74 2.11 13.11 -1.44
C ARG A 74 1.03 12.08 -1.12
N LEU A 75 0.31 11.57 -2.11
CA LEU A 75 -0.74 10.56 -1.91
C LEU A 75 -0.18 9.26 -1.31
N CYS A 76 1.02 8.87 -1.71
CA CYS A 76 1.68 7.67 -1.21
C CYS A 76 2.44 7.90 0.10
N SER A 77 2.46 9.13 0.64
CA SER A 77 3.20 9.49 1.86
C SER A 77 4.68 9.09 1.80
N VAL A 78 5.30 9.30 0.65
CA VAL A 78 6.73 9.08 0.43
C VAL A 78 7.43 10.39 0.10
N THR A 79 8.76 10.43 0.30
CA THR A 79 9.55 11.59 -0.12
C THR A 79 9.52 11.74 -1.65
N PRO A 80 9.63 12.96 -2.18
CA PRO A 80 9.73 13.18 -3.63
C PRO A 80 10.83 12.34 -4.28
N GLN A 81 11.98 12.21 -3.62
CA GLN A 81 13.11 11.42 -4.10
C GLN A 81 12.77 9.92 -4.18
N SER A 82 12.20 9.35 -3.12
CA SER A 82 11.76 7.95 -3.10
C SER A 82 10.67 7.68 -4.14
N GLY A 83 9.74 8.64 -4.30
CA GLY A 83 8.70 8.58 -5.31
C GLY A 83 9.26 8.54 -6.73
N GLN A 84 10.25 9.39 -7.03
CA GLN A 84 10.92 9.42 -8.33
C GLN A 84 11.70 8.13 -8.61
N ALA A 85 12.45 7.61 -7.63
CA ALA A 85 13.19 6.36 -7.78
C ALA A 85 12.25 5.17 -8.07
N THR A 86 11.16 5.06 -7.33
CA THR A 86 10.15 4.01 -7.54
C THR A 86 9.47 4.16 -8.90
N MET A 87 9.15 5.39 -9.31
CA MET A 87 8.55 5.67 -10.62
C MET A 87 9.49 5.26 -11.77
N ALA A 88 10.77 5.62 -11.69
CA ALA A 88 11.76 5.26 -12.69
C ALA A 88 11.88 3.73 -12.83
N MET A 89 11.88 3.02 -11.71
CA MET A 89 11.93 1.56 -11.71
C MET A 89 10.65 0.95 -12.34
N MET A 90 9.46 1.45 -12.00
CA MET A 90 8.20 0.98 -12.61
C MET A 90 8.14 1.28 -14.11
N GLU A 91 8.76 2.37 -14.55
CA GLU A 91 8.90 2.71 -15.96
C GLU A 91 9.86 1.74 -16.68
N THR A 92 11.00 1.41 -16.08
CA THR A 92 11.95 0.40 -16.58
C THR A 92 11.29 -0.99 -16.68
N GLN A 93 10.42 -1.33 -15.74
CA GLN A 93 9.63 -2.58 -15.79
C GLN A 93 8.52 -2.54 -16.84
N GLY A 94 8.27 -1.37 -17.44
CA GLY A 94 7.23 -1.17 -18.43
C GLY A 94 5.80 -1.21 -17.85
N TRP A 95 5.64 -0.96 -16.55
CA TRP A 95 4.32 -0.90 -15.90
C TRP A 95 3.69 0.48 -16.02
N VAL A 96 4.51 1.51 -16.09
CA VAL A 96 4.13 2.91 -16.17
C VAL A 96 4.83 3.55 -17.35
N ARG A 97 4.20 4.53 -17.98
CA ARG A 97 4.84 5.47 -18.89
C ARG A 97 4.63 6.89 -18.38
N ARG A 98 5.61 7.75 -18.62
CA ARG A 98 5.50 9.17 -18.35
C ARG A 98 5.42 9.94 -19.65
N LYS A 99 4.58 10.97 -19.67
CA LYS A 99 4.44 11.89 -20.81
C LYS A 99 4.32 13.33 -20.31
N PRO A 100 4.64 14.33 -21.11
CA PRO A 100 4.34 15.71 -20.77
C PRO A 100 2.85 15.90 -20.51
N SER A 101 2.52 16.72 -19.51
CA SER A 101 1.13 17.12 -19.24
C SER A 101 0.61 18.01 -20.35
N GLU A 102 -0.66 17.88 -20.69
CA GLU A 102 -1.35 18.76 -21.65
C GLU A 102 -1.41 20.21 -21.13
N ALA A 103 -1.53 20.39 -19.80
CA ALA A 103 -1.56 21.71 -19.19
C ALA A 103 -0.19 22.37 -19.07
N SER A 104 0.91 21.59 -19.08
CA SER A 104 2.27 22.10 -18.97
C SER A 104 3.28 21.05 -19.43
N HIS A 105 3.97 21.30 -20.52
CA HIS A 105 5.00 20.41 -21.06
C HIS A 105 6.21 20.22 -20.12
N ARG A 106 6.36 21.06 -19.08
CA ARG A 106 7.41 20.92 -18.06
C ARG A 106 7.08 19.91 -16.99
N VAL A 107 5.80 19.51 -16.89
CA VAL A 107 5.33 18.56 -15.88
C VAL A 107 5.12 17.20 -16.52
N LEU A 108 5.84 16.20 -16.05
CA LEU A 108 5.60 14.81 -16.44
C LEU A 108 4.46 14.22 -15.63
N VAL A 109 3.55 13.56 -16.30
CA VAL A 109 2.42 12.84 -15.73
C VAL A 109 2.54 11.36 -16.05
N ALA A 110 2.04 10.52 -15.12
CA ALA A 110 2.15 9.07 -15.18
C ALA A 110 0.82 8.43 -15.60
N GLU A 111 0.92 7.39 -16.41
CA GLU A 111 -0.18 6.52 -16.80
C GLU A 111 0.24 5.06 -16.72
N LEU A 112 -0.70 4.17 -16.41
CA LEU A 112 -0.45 2.74 -16.49
C LEU A 112 -0.37 2.27 -17.94
N THR A 113 0.56 1.37 -18.21
CA THR A 113 0.56 0.59 -19.46
C THR A 113 -0.39 -0.61 -19.32
N GLY A 114 -0.69 -1.31 -20.43
CA GLY A 114 -1.43 -2.56 -20.36
C GLY A 114 -0.74 -3.63 -19.50
N LYS A 115 0.61 -3.63 -19.44
CA LYS A 115 1.38 -4.50 -18.53
C LYS A 115 1.16 -4.08 -17.07
N GLY A 116 1.21 -2.79 -16.77
CA GLY A 116 0.97 -2.24 -15.44
C GLY A 116 -0.45 -2.55 -14.95
N GLN A 117 -1.45 -2.44 -15.80
CA GLN A 117 -2.84 -2.80 -15.45
C GLN A 117 -2.97 -4.28 -15.08
N ARG A 118 -2.35 -5.18 -15.85
CA ARG A 118 -2.36 -6.64 -15.52
C ARG A 118 -1.67 -6.93 -14.20
N VAL A 119 -0.55 -6.28 -13.91
CA VAL A 119 0.15 -6.41 -12.61
C VAL A 119 -0.72 -5.90 -11.49
N LEU A 120 -1.32 -4.72 -11.64
CA LEU A 120 -2.21 -4.13 -10.63
C LEU A 120 -3.40 -5.05 -10.31
N VAL A 121 -4.06 -5.62 -11.33
CA VAL A 121 -5.20 -6.53 -11.12
C VAL A 121 -4.79 -7.77 -10.31
N LYS A 122 -3.63 -8.38 -10.62
CA LYS A 122 -3.13 -9.54 -9.87
C LYS A 122 -2.77 -9.16 -8.43
N ALA A 123 -2.06 -8.05 -8.24
CA ALA A 123 -1.63 -7.58 -6.94
C ALA A 123 -2.79 -7.16 -6.04
N ARG A 124 -3.85 -6.56 -6.60
CA ARG A 124 -5.09 -6.26 -5.86
C ARG A 124 -5.74 -7.50 -5.29
N LYS A 125 -5.85 -8.58 -6.06
CA LYS A 125 -6.41 -9.85 -5.57
C LYS A 125 -5.64 -10.41 -4.38
N ILE A 126 -4.30 -10.26 -4.40
CA ILE A 126 -3.44 -10.66 -3.27
C ILE A 126 -3.73 -9.78 -2.05
N ALA A 127 -3.77 -8.45 -2.22
CA ALA A 127 -4.08 -7.54 -1.13
C ALA A 127 -5.46 -7.78 -0.53
N GLU A 128 -6.48 -8.00 -1.37
CA GLU A 128 -7.84 -8.33 -0.95
C GLU A 128 -7.91 -9.68 -0.20
N ALA A 129 -7.10 -10.66 -0.61
CA ALA A 129 -7.02 -11.95 0.10
C ALA A 129 -6.35 -11.79 1.47
N LEU A 130 -5.30 -10.98 1.57
CA LEU A 130 -4.66 -10.65 2.85
C LEU A 130 -5.62 -9.90 3.77
N ASP A 131 -6.35 -8.92 3.24
CA ASP A 131 -7.34 -8.15 3.98
C ASP A 131 -8.42 -9.05 4.58
N ARG A 132 -9.04 -9.90 3.75
CA ARG A 132 -10.00 -10.90 4.25
C ARG A 132 -9.43 -11.83 5.32
N ARG A 133 -8.17 -12.26 5.18
CA ARG A 133 -7.49 -13.12 6.18
C ARG A 133 -7.27 -12.39 7.50
N LEU A 134 -6.92 -11.10 7.43
CA LEU A 134 -6.65 -10.29 8.61
C LEU A 134 -7.92 -10.02 9.44
N TRP A 135 -9.02 -9.76 8.76
CA TRP A 135 -10.29 -9.40 9.40
C TRP A 135 -11.25 -10.58 9.56
N ASN A 136 -10.79 -11.81 9.27
CA ASN A 136 -11.60 -13.01 9.44
C ASN A 136 -12.04 -13.17 10.90
N GLY A 137 -13.36 -13.36 11.11
CA GLY A 137 -13.95 -13.49 12.43
C GLY A 137 -14.31 -12.17 13.11
N ILE A 138 -14.14 -11.04 12.45
CA ILE A 138 -14.65 -9.75 12.91
C ILE A 138 -15.97 -9.47 12.20
N ASP A 139 -17.00 -9.13 12.98
CA ASP A 139 -18.33 -8.86 12.44
C ASP A 139 -18.34 -7.61 11.54
N GLY A 140 -19.16 -7.66 10.48
CA GLY A 140 -19.25 -6.58 9.50
C GLY A 140 -19.56 -5.19 10.12
N PRO A 141 -20.50 -5.06 11.08
CA PRO A 141 -20.74 -3.80 11.79
C PRO A 141 -19.52 -3.26 12.53
N ASP A 142 -18.73 -4.12 13.18
CA ASP A 142 -17.54 -3.72 13.92
C ASP A 142 -16.43 -3.24 12.97
N LEU A 143 -16.24 -3.93 11.86
CA LEU A 143 -15.28 -3.50 10.83
C LEU A 143 -15.69 -2.18 10.18
N ALA A 144 -16.98 -2.00 9.88
CA ALA A 144 -17.51 -0.74 9.36
C ALA A 144 -17.35 0.42 10.38
N GLY A 145 -17.55 0.15 11.66
CA GLY A 145 -17.31 1.10 12.75
C GLY A 145 -15.84 1.50 12.86
N PHE A 146 -14.94 0.54 12.72
CA PHE A 146 -13.50 0.78 12.68
C PHE A 146 -13.10 1.65 11.49
N ASP A 147 -13.59 1.34 10.28
CA ASP A 147 -13.33 2.13 9.08
C ASP A 147 -13.84 3.57 9.21
N ALA A 148 -15.03 3.75 9.78
CA ALA A 148 -15.61 5.07 10.03
C ALA A 148 -14.75 5.87 11.03
N ALA A 149 -14.27 5.24 12.10
CA ALA A 149 -13.40 5.87 13.08
C ALA A 149 -12.04 6.28 12.48
N LEU A 150 -11.43 5.41 11.67
CA LEU A 150 -10.19 5.72 10.95
C LEU A 150 -10.38 6.90 9.99
N ARG A 151 -11.44 6.89 9.19
CA ARG A 151 -11.77 7.97 8.26
C ARG A 151 -11.92 9.30 8.98
N GLY A 152 -12.73 9.35 10.05
CA GLY A 152 -12.93 10.55 10.84
C GLY A 152 -11.65 11.06 11.51
N ALA A 153 -10.74 10.16 11.92
CA ALA A 153 -9.44 10.56 12.45
C ALA A 153 -8.52 11.17 11.36
N VAL A 154 -8.47 10.57 10.18
CA VAL A 154 -7.69 11.08 9.04
C VAL A 154 -8.20 12.45 8.58
N GLU A 155 -9.53 12.63 8.49
CA GLU A 155 -10.12 13.92 8.12
C GLU A 155 -9.73 15.05 9.09
N LYS A 156 -9.67 14.76 10.41
CA LYS A 156 -9.23 15.75 11.42
C LYS A 156 -7.76 16.12 11.27
N LEU A 157 -6.90 15.21 10.82
CA LEU A 157 -5.49 15.48 10.56
C LEU A 157 -5.26 16.31 9.29
N THR A 158 -6.17 16.24 8.32
CA THR A 158 -6.02 16.92 7.02
C THR A 158 -6.70 18.30 6.99
N ARG A 159 -7.55 18.62 7.97
CA ARG A 159 -8.14 19.95 8.16
C ARG A 159 -7.11 20.87 8.84
N LYS A 160 -6.24 21.49 8.03
CA LYS A 160 -5.44 22.67 8.41
C LYS A 160 -5.94 23.89 7.64
#